data_99ed7851c38f364d423e0f11fdd8a886
#
_entry.id   99ed7851c38f364d423e0f11fdd8a886
#
_cell.length_a   1.000
_cell.length_b   1.000
_cell.length_c   1.000
_cell.angle_alpha   90.00
_cell.angle_beta   90.00
_cell.angle_gamma   90.00
#
_symmetry.space_group_name_H-M   'P 1'
#
loop_
_entity.id
_entity.type
_entity.pdbx_description
1 polymer ?
#
loop_
_entity_poly.entity_id
_entity_poly.type
_entity_poly.pdbx_seq_one_letter_code
_entity_poly.pdbx_strand_id
1 'polypeptide(L)'
;MTSRDDILSGAHARIEEIFVDHKRFRAAYRRFDECRASFGHAAEPECLLVMGSSGVGKSTLMRRYLLNTPMQRTDEGLQVPVLTATIPVPATMKNMAASLLDRLEDPLADRGTLLQKTRRLRRLLKECQVELIILDEFQHFIERDSDRVILDVSDWLKNLISETAVPVVLIGLPSAKRVLVANEQLRRRFSAQLHLEPFGWGDDASRDEFRRILNAVDLALQMRQPSGFADFADRFHVASRGLIATVMKLIRAAAHRAIRENAPRVELRHLARAFDERVFPEDRRPNPFLDGWDGSVITTPDPEPANTSVSIRKSTGRKPRLGDNLHA
;
A
#
# COMPACT_ATOMS: atom_id res chain seq x y z
N MET A 1 -17.09 -31.75 -22.05
CA MET A 1 -16.35 -32.30 -20.88
C MET A 1 -15.20 -31.35 -20.58
N THR A 2 -15.27 -30.63 -19.49
CA THR A 2 -14.20 -29.70 -19.06
C THR A 2 -12.98 -30.54 -18.67
N SER A 3 -11.82 -30.24 -19.23
CA SER A 3 -10.57 -30.95 -18.92
C SER A 3 -10.24 -30.80 -17.44
N ARG A 4 -9.57 -31.81 -16.86
CA ARG A 4 -9.02 -31.72 -15.49
C ARG A 4 -8.12 -30.49 -15.34
N ASP A 5 -7.40 -30.13 -16.37
CA ASP A 5 -6.51 -28.97 -16.39
C ASP A 5 -7.29 -27.64 -16.37
N ASP A 6 -8.46 -27.58 -17.03
CA ASP A 6 -9.34 -26.41 -16.99
C ASP A 6 -9.93 -26.19 -15.58
N ILE A 7 -10.30 -27.28 -14.90
CA ILE A 7 -10.82 -27.23 -13.52
C ILE A 7 -9.72 -26.77 -12.55
N LEU A 8 -8.51 -27.28 -12.71
CA LEU A 8 -7.34 -26.88 -11.91
C LEU A 8 -6.97 -25.42 -12.16
N SER A 9 -6.97 -24.98 -13.41
CA SER A 9 -6.68 -23.60 -13.78
C SER A 9 -7.70 -22.62 -13.18
N GLY A 10 -8.99 -22.95 -13.28
CA GLY A 10 -10.06 -22.14 -12.68
C GLY A 10 -10.00 -22.10 -11.14
N ALA A 11 -9.62 -23.20 -10.48
CA ALA A 11 -9.42 -23.22 -9.05
C ALA A 11 -8.20 -22.36 -8.63
N HIS A 12 -7.12 -22.42 -9.40
CA HIS A 12 -5.92 -21.60 -9.16
C HIS A 12 -6.23 -20.10 -9.31
N ALA A 13 -6.94 -19.70 -10.36
CA ALA A 13 -7.35 -18.30 -10.56
C ALA A 13 -8.18 -17.77 -9.38
N ARG A 14 -9.17 -18.55 -8.92
CA ARG A 14 -9.99 -18.16 -7.75
C ARG A 14 -9.16 -17.97 -6.48
N ILE A 15 -8.18 -18.84 -6.22
CA ILE A 15 -7.30 -18.72 -5.04
C ILE A 15 -6.51 -17.41 -5.07
N GLU A 16 -6.02 -16.99 -6.22
CA GLU A 16 -5.28 -15.73 -6.36
C GLU A 16 -6.17 -14.50 -6.16
N GLU A 17 -7.45 -14.59 -6.48
CA GLU A 17 -8.42 -13.51 -6.34
C GLU A 17 -9.01 -13.39 -4.92
N ILE A 18 -8.75 -14.35 -4.02
CA ILE A 18 -9.28 -14.29 -2.66
C ILE A 18 -8.91 -12.97 -1.98
N PHE A 19 -9.95 -12.29 -1.57
CA PHE A 19 -9.89 -11.06 -0.80
C PHE A 19 -10.88 -11.13 0.37
N VAL A 20 -10.43 -10.70 1.54
CA VAL A 20 -11.29 -10.57 2.72
C VAL A 20 -11.42 -9.10 3.08
N ASP A 21 -12.66 -8.60 2.96
CA ASP A 21 -13.00 -7.26 3.44
C ASP A 21 -13.13 -7.26 4.97
N HIS A 22 -12.18 -6.63 5.62
CA HIS A 22 -12.11 -6.56 7.08
C HIS A 22 -12.29 -5.15 7.61
N LYS A 23 -12.58 -5.03 8.92
CA LYS A 23 -12.90 -3.78 9.59
C LYS A 23 -11.92 -2.64 9.29
N ARG A 24 -10.62 -2.92 9.23
CA ARG A 24 -9.57 -1.91 8.98
C ARG A 24 -9.64 -1.37 7.55
N PHE A 25 -9.94 -2.23 6.54
CA PHE A 25 -10.12 -1.78 5.16
C PHE A 25 -11.36 -0.93 5.01
N ARG A 26 -12.48 -1.33 5.63
CA ARG A 26 -13.71 -0.51 5.63
C ARG A 26 -13.52 0.85 6.29
N ALA A 27 -12.71 0.92 7.35
CA ALA A 27 -12.34 2.19 7.95
C ALA A 27 -11.49 3.06 7.00
N ALA A 28 -10.56 2.46 6.26
CA ALA A 28 -9.75 3.15 5.27
C ALA A 28 -10.60 3.65 4.08
N TYR A 29 -11.55 2.84 3.59
CA TYR A 29 -12.46 3.26 2.52
C TYR A 29 -13.28 4.48 2.91
N ARG A 30 -13.85 4.49 4.14
CA ARG A 30 -14.56 5.69 4.63
C ARG A 30 -13.67 6.93 4.61
N ARG A 31 -12.39 6.81 4.99
CA ARG A 31 -11.44 7.93 4.93
C ARG A 31 -11.16 8.38 3.49
N PHE A 32 -11.10 7.46 2.52
CA PHE A 32 -10.96 7.81 1.11
C PHE A 32 -12.21 8.53 0.59
N ASP A 33 -13.40 8.06 0.99
CA ASP A 33 -14.67 8.68 0.65
C ASP A 33 -14.80 10.10 1.27
N GLU A 34 -14.36 10.29 2.52
CA GLU A 34 -14.32 11.62 3.17
C GLU A 34 -13.39 12.58 2.40
N CYS A 35 -12.17 12.11 2.03
CA CYS A 35 -11.27 12.92 1.18
C CYS A 35 -11.93 13.28 -0.15
N ARG A 36 -12.51 12.30 -0.83
CA ARG A 36 -13.20 12.52 -2.12
C ARG A 36 -14.37 13.49 -2.00
N ALA A 37 -15.17 13.35 -0.96
CA ALA A 37 -16.31 14.25 -0.69
C ALA A 37 -15.88 15.70 -0.40
N SER A 38 -14.61 15.95 -0.03
CA SER A 38 -14.10 17.32 0.14
C SER A 38 -13.88 18.06 -1.18
N PHE A 39 -13.78 17.31 -2.31
CA PHE A 39 -13.59 17.89 -3.64
C PHE A 39 -14.78 18.80 -4.03
N GLY A 40 -14.49 20.04 -4.38
CA GLY A 40 -15.50 21.03 -4.80
C GLY A 40 -16.40 21.59 -3.68
N HIS A 41 -16.28 21.08 -2.45
CA HIS A 41 -17.11 21.49 -1.32
C HIS A 41 -16.31 22.17 -0.20
N ALA A 42 -15.05 21.83 -0.02
CA ALA A 42 -14.18 22.43 0.99
C ALA A 42 -13.36 23.58 0.41
N ALA A 43 -13.10 24.63 1.21
CA ALA A 43 -12.21 25.72 0.82
C ALA A 43 -10.76 25.20 0.58
N GLU A 44 -10.36 24.19 1.34
CA GLU A 44 -9.14 23.41 1.12
C GLU A 44 -9.50 21.92 1.13
N PRO A 45 -9.06 21.13 0.12
CA PRO A 45 -9.36 19.70 0.07
C PRO A 45 -8.67 18.95 1.19
N GLU A 46 -9.35 17.97 1.78
CA GLU A 46 -8.81 17.10 2.80
C GLU A 46 -7.96 15.99 2.17
N CYS A 47 -6.70 15.92 2.58
CA CYS A 47 -5.76 14.91 2.12
C CYS A 47 -5.46 13.90 3.24
N LEU A 48 -5.09 12.68 2.84
CA LEU A 48 -4.84 11.59 3.77
C LEU A 48 -3.45 10.96 3.55
N LEU A 49 -2.75 10.69 4.62
CA LEU A 49 -1.54 9.86 4.61
C LEU A 49 -1.85 8.48 5.20
N VAL A 50 -1.71 7.43 4.39
CA VAL A 50 -1.84 6.03 4.81
C VAL A 50 -0.45 5.42 4.94
N MET A 51 -0.10 4.99 6.13
CA MET A 51 1.21 4.41 6.44
C MET A 51 1.08 3.00 6.96
N GLY A 52 2.10 2.19 6.70
CA GLY A 52 2.20 0.84 7.27
C GLY A 52 3.41 0.10 6.72
N SER A 53 3.86 -0.93 7.42
CA SER A 53 4.95 -1.79 6.98
C SER A 53 4.63 -2.49 5.67
N SER A 54 5.64 -3.05 5.01
CA SER A 54 5.43 -3.89 3.82
C SER A 54 4.57 -5.10 4.19
N GLY A 55 3.63 -5.47 3.31
CA GLY A 55 2.80 -6.66 3.52
C GLY A 55 1.54 -6.48 4.37
N VAL A 56 1.24 -5.27 4.89
CA VAL A 56 -0.02 -5.00 5.63
C VAL A 56 -1.24 -4.82 4.72
N GLY A 57 -1.07 -4.83 3.40
CA GLY A 57 -2.18 -4.78 2.44
C GLY A 57 -2.45 -3.42 1.81
N LYS A 58 -1.56 -2.42 1.93
CA LYS A 58 -1.75 -1.06 1.38
C LYS A 58 -2.15 -1.04 -0.10
N SER A 59 -1.37 -1.68 -0.97
CA SER A 59 -1.66 -1.71 -2.42
C SER A 59 -2.91 -2.54 -2.75
N THR A 60 -3.25 -3.52 -1.91
CA THR A 60 -4.51 -4.27 -2.02
C THR A 60 -5.69 -3.37 -1.68
N LEU A 61 -5.58 -2.56 -0.62
CA LEU A 61 -6.58 -1.56 -0.24
C LEU A 61 -6.88 -0.62 -1.41
N MET A 62 -5.85 -0.02 -2.01
CA MET A 62 -6.00 0.87 -3.18
C MET A 62 -6.69 0.17 -4.35
N ARG A 63 -6.18 -1.01 -4.75
CA ARG A 63 -6.77 -1.77 -5.88
C ARG A 63 -8.23 -2.11 -5.67
N ARG A 64 -8.62 -2.47 -4.44
CA ARG A 64 -10.02 -2.81 -4.11
C ARG A 64 -10.92 -1.58 -4.09
N TYR A 65 -10.42 -0.45 -3.62
CA TYR A 65 -11.17 0.82 -3.70
C TYR A 65 -11.50 1.20 -5.14
N LEU A 66 -10.55 1.01 -6.07
CA LEU A 66 -10.75 1.28 -7.49
C LEU A 66 -11.82 0.42 -8.16
N LEU A 67 -12.07 -0.79 -7.68
CA LEU A 67 -13.15 -1.63 -8.23
C LEU A 67 -14.54 -1.01 -8.04
N ASN A 68 -14.70 -0.16 -7.02
CA ASN A 68 -15.94 0.55 -6.74
C ASN A 68 -16.04 1.90 -7.46
N THR A 69 -14.94 2.36 -8.08
CA THR A 69 -14.85 3.63 -8.79
C THR A 69 -14.15 3.45 -10.14
N PRO A 70 -14.73 2.64 -11.04
CA PRO A 70 -14.08 2.32 -12.32
C PRO A 70 -14.00 3.56 -13.21
N MET A 71 -12.96 3.59 -14.04
CA MET A 71 -12.88 4.51 -15.18
C MET A 71 -14.01 4.20 -16.16
N GLN A 72 -14.60 5.23 -16.75
CA GLN A 72 -15.70 5.09 -17.69
C GLN A 72 -15.44 5.94 -18.95
N ARG A 73 -15.85 5.42 -20.11
CA ARG A 73 -15.90 6.19 -21.34
C ARG A 73 -17.34 6.55 -21.61
N THR A 74 -17.60 7.84 -21.71
CA THR A 74 -18.90 8.41 -22.03
C THR A 74 -18.81 9.15 -23.38
N ASP A 75 -19.93 9.61 -23.88
CA ASP A 75 -19.99 10.45 -25.08
C ASP A 75 -19.23 11.78 -24.88
N GLU A 76 -19.07 12.22 -23.63
CA GLU A 76 -18.32 13.44 -23.25
C GLU A 76 -16.81 13.21 -23.09
N GLY A 77 -16.37 11.95 -23.09
CA GLY A 77 -14.95 11.59 -22.97
C GLY A 77 -14.64 10.58 -21.87
N LEU A 78 -13.37 10.55 -21.47
CA LEU A 78 -12.87 9.67 -20.41
C LEU A 78 -13.18 10.28 -19.03
N GLN A 79 -13.87 9.53 -18.18
CA GLN A 79 -14.11 9.89 -16.78
C GLN A 79 -13.28 9.01 -15.87
N VAL A 80 -12.52 9.62 -14.96
CA VAL A 80 -11.60 8.97 -14.02
C VAL A 80 -11.83 9.55 -12.62
N PRO A 81 -12.91 9.15 -11.91
CA PRO A 81 -13.21 9.72 -10.60
C PRO A 81 -12.08 9.58 -9.60
N VAL A 82 -11.36 8.45 -9.65
CA VAL A 82 -10.19 8.19 -8.80
C VAL A 82 -8.99 7.86 -9.67
N LEU A 83 -8.03 8.77 -9.70
CA LEU A 83 -6.76 8.60 -10.41
C LEU A 83 -5.71 8.00 -9.49
N THR A 84 -5.08 6.90 -9.91
CA THR A 84 -4.04 6.25 -9.12
C THR A 84 -2.74 6.10 -9.88
N ALA A 85 -1.63 6.24 -9.15
CA ALA A 85 -0.31 5.89 -9.67
C ALA A 85 0.57 5.31 -8.56
N THR A 86 1.42 4.36 -8.94
CA THR A 86 2.55 3.92 -8.11
C THR A 86 3.75 4.78 -8.46
N ILE A 87 4.46 5.27 -7.45
CA ILE A 87 5.65 6.09 -7.67
C ILE A 87 6.71 5.26 -8.40
N PRO A 88 7.10 5.66 -9.62
CA PRO A 88 8.06 4.89 -10.42
C PRO A 88 9.49 4.99 -9.87
N VAL A 89 10.30 3.99 -10.17
CA VAL A 89 11.74 4.03 -9.90
C VAL A 89 12.48 4.26 -11.21
N PRO A 90 13.33 5.31 -11.33
CA PRO A 90 13.70 6.29 -10.29
C PRO A 90 12.59 7.31 -10.00
N ALA A 91 12.38 7.57 -8.69
CA ALA A 91 11.34 8.50 -8.23
C ALA A 91 11.75 9.95 -8.55
N THR A 92 11.06 10.55 -9.49
CA THR A 92 11.19 11.98 -9.84
C THR A 92 9.79 12.56 -10.06
N MET A 93 9.63 13.86 -9.81
CA MET A 93 8.36 14.56 -10.09
C MET A 93 7.99 14.46 -11.58
N LYS A 94 9.00 14.49 -12.48
CA LYS A 94 8.77 14.33 -13.93
C LYS A 94 8.20 12.96 -14.27
N ASN A 95 8.74 11.88 -13.66
CA ASN A 95 8.28 10.52 -13.89
C ASN A 95 6.91 10.30 -13.26
N MET A 96 6.66 10.86 -12.06
CA MET A 96 5.34 10.80 -11.43
C MET A 96 4.28 11.53 -12.26
N ALA A 97 4.58 12.74 -12.74
CA ALA A 97 3.67 13.46 -13.63
C ALA A 97 3.40 12.68 -14.93
N ALA A 98 4.41 12.01 -15.49
CA ALA A 98 4.25 11.15 -16.66
C ALA A 98 3.34 9.96 -16.34
N SER A 99 3.55 9.28 -15.21
CA SER A 99 2.72 8.15 -14.80
C SER A 99 1.24 8.53 -14.59
N LEU A 100 0.98 9.71 -14.03
CA LEU A 100 -0.40 10.21 -13.89
C LEU A 100 -1.02 10.56 -15.26
N LEU A 101 -0.25 11.16 -16.17
CA LEU A 101 -0.69 11.45 -17.54
C LEU A 101 -0.99 10.18 -18.34
N ASP A 102 -0.16 9.15 -18.21
CA ASP A 102 -0.36 7.85 -18.84
C ASP A 102 -1.68 7.20 -18.38
N ARG A 103 -1.98 7.29 -17.08
CA ARG A 103 -3.24 6.82 -16.52
C ARG A 103 -4.48 7.59 -17.00
N LEU A 104 -4.28 8.84 -17.43
CA LEU A 104 -5.30 9.68 -18.08
C LEU A 104 -5.28 9.52 -19.60
N GLU A 105 -4.54 8.52 -20.12
CA GLU A 105 -4.42 8.20 -21.54
C GLU A 105 -3.87 9.38 -22.40
N ASP A 106 -2.99 10.23 -21.81
CA ASP A 106 -2.31 11.28 -22.58
C ASP A 106 -1.29 10.66 -23.55
N PRO A 107 -1.46 10.75 -24.87
CA PRO A 107 -0.52 10.17 -25.85
C PRO A 107 0.88 10.81 -25.77
N LEU A 108 1.02 11.93 -25.08
CA LEU A 108 2.27 12.64 -24.88
C LEU A 108 2.79 12.51 -23.43
N ALA A 109 2.34 11.50 -22.67
CA ALA A 109 2.68 11.32 -21.25
C ALA A 109 4.20 11.37 -21.01
N ASP A 110 5.01 10.75 -21.86
CA ASP A 110 6.46 10.72 -21.72
C ASP A 110 7.17 11.97 -22.23
N ARG A 111 6.51 12.83 -23.02
CA ARG A 111 7.14 13.98 -23.68
C ARG A 111 7.02 15.26 -22.86
N GLY A 112 8.05 16.10 -22.98
CA GLY A 112 8.09 17.46 -22.43
C GLY A 112 8.81 17.60 -21.08
N THR A 113 8.94 18.86 -20.66
CA THR A 113 9.52 19.23 -19.35
C THR A 113 8.52 18.95 -18.24
N LEU A 114 8.99 18.97 -16.96
CA LEU A 114 8.11 18.87 -15.80
C LEU A 114 6.98 19.92 -15.83
N LEU A 115 7.30 21.15 -16.18
CA LEU A 115 6.33 22.23 -16.28
C LEU A 115 5.23 21.95 -17.31
N GLN A 116 5.64 21.46 -18.51
CA GLN A 116 4.68 21.09 -19.56
C GLN A 116 3.80 19.92 -19.16
N LYS A 117 4.38 18.88 -18.55
CA LYS A 117 3.63 17.73 -18.01
C LYS A 117 2.64 18.17 -16.92
N THR A 118 3.06 19.02 -15.98
CA THR A 118 2.20 19.52 -14.91
C THR A 118 1.04 20.35 -15.45
N ARG A 119 1.26 21.20 -16.47
CA ARG A 119 0.18 21.96 -17.11
C ARG A 119 -0.84 21.05 -17.80
N ARG A 120 -0.39 20.03 -18.54
CA ARG A 120 -1.29 19.05 -19.15
C ARG A 120 -2.05 18.23 -18.09
N LEU A 121 -1.34 17.78 -17.04
CA LEU A 121 -1.96 17.06 -15.93
C LEU A 121 -3.12 17.85 -15.31
N ARG A 122 -2.91 19.13 -14.98
CA ARG A 122 -3.99 19.98 -14.43
C ARG A 122 -5.19 20.08 -15.34
N ARG A 123 -4.96 20.23 -16.66
CA ARG A 123 -6.03 20.27 -17.65
C ARG A 123 -6.80 18.95 -17.68
N LEU A 124 -6.09 17.81 -17.80
CA LEU A 124 -6.71 16.50 -17.88
C LEU A 124 -7.40 16.08 -16.58
N LEU A 125 -6.90 16.48 -15.40
CA LEU A 125 -7.59 16.25 -14.14
C LEU A 125 -9.00 16.85 -14.15
N LYS A 126 -9.16 18.04 -14.73
CA LYS A 126 -10.45 18.70 -14.89
C LYS A 126 -11.32 18.06 -15.98
N GLU A 127 -10.73 17.80 -17.16
CA GLU A 127 -11.43 17.21 -18.32
C GLU A 127 -11.93 15.80 -18.02
N CYS A 128 -11.13 15.00 -17.30
CA CYS A 128 -11.48 13.63 -16.91
C CYS A 128 -12.26 13.57 -15.57
N GLN A 129 -12.67 14.70 -15.01
CA GLN A 129 -13.47 14.79 -13.78
C GLN A 129 -12.84 14.04 -12.59
N VAL A 130 -11.54 14.23 -12.38
CA VAL A 130 -10.84 13.56 -11.27
C VAL A 130 -11.19 14.19 -9.94
N GLU A 131 -11.70 13.40 -9.01
CA GLU A 131 -12.18 13.83 -7.69
C GLU A 131 -11.21 13.42 -6.56
N LEU A 132 -10.32 12.44 -6.82
CA LEU A 132 -9.32 11.96 -5.86
C LEU A 132 -8.09 11.45 -6.60
N ILE A 133 -6.90 11.78 -6.10
CA ILE A 133 -5.63 11.18 -6.54
C ILE A 133 -5.09 10.29 -5.43
N ILE A 134 -4.69 9.04 -5.75
CA ILE A 134 -4.04 8.12 -4.82
C ILE A 134 -2.63 7.79 -5.34
N LEU A 135 -1.60 8.07 -4.54
CA LEU A 135 -0.20 7.80 -4.88
C LEU A 135 0.35 6.70 -3.95
N ASP A 136 0.65 5.52 -4.53
CA ASP A 136 1.23 4.39 -3.79
C ASP A 136 2.76 4.37 -3.87
N GLU A 137 3.40 3.69 -2.90
CA GLU A 137 4.85 3.55 -2.76
C GLU A 137 5.57 4.90 -2.60
N PHE A 138 4.92 5.84 -1.87
CA PHE A 138 5.38 7.23 -1.76
C PHE A 138 6.77 7.36 -1.12
N GLN A 139 7.21 6.37 -0.32
CA GLN A 139 8.55 6.34 0.28
C GLN A 139 9.69 6.36 -0.74
N HIS A 140 9.47 5.97 -2.00
CA HIS A 140 10.53 6.02 -3.03
C HIS A 140 11.10 7.42 -3.27
N PHE A 141 10.34 8.48 -2.98
CA PHE A 141 10.89 9.84 -2.97
C PHE A 141 11.82 10.10 -1.77
N ILE A 142 11.58 9.40 -0.66
CA ILE A 142 12.30 9.60 0.60
C ILE A 142 13.59 8.77 0.63
N GLU A 143 13.60 7.59 0.02
CA GLU A 143 14.74 6.66 -0.01
C GLU A 143 15.97 7.24 -0.72
N ARG A 144 15.82 8.31 -1.48
CA ARG A 144 16.93 9.05 -2.10
C ARG A 144 17.73 9.90 -1.12
N ASP A 145 17.28 9.99 0.13
CA ASP A 145 17.90 10.69 1.26
C ASP A 145 18.42 12.10 0.96
N SER A 146 17.72 12.82 0.09
CA SER A 146 18.01 14.20 -0.28
C SER A 146 16.90 15.11 0.21
N ASP A 147 17.19 15.96 1.20
CA ASP A 147 16.24 16.95 1.70
C ASP A 147 15.72 17.87 0.60
N ARG A 148 16.54 18.15 -0.41
CA ARG A 148 16.13 18.93 -1.58
C ARG A 148 15.02 18.24 -2.37
N VAL A 149 15.15 16.95 -2.63
CA VAL A 149 14.10 16.18 -3.35
C VAL A 149 12.80 16.16 -2.56
N ILE A 150 12.90 16.01 -1.24
CA ILE A 150 11.72 16.01 -0.35
C ILE A 150 11.01 17.36 -0.40
N LEU A 151 11.76 18.47 -0.34
CA LEU A 151 11.21 19.83 -0.45
C LEU A 151 10.56 20.06 -1.82
N ASP A 152 11.25 19.72 -2.90
CA ASP A 152 10.75 19.90 -4.27
C ASP A 152 9.44 19.11 -4.50
N VAL A 153 9.36 17.87 -4.01
CA VAL A 153 8.14 17.03 -4.06
C VAL A 153 7.03 17.63 -3.23
N SER A 154 7.35 18.11 -2.01
CA SER A 154 6.37 18.75 -1.12
C SER A 154 5.75 20.00 -1.76
N ASP A 155 6.60 20.84 -2.36
CA ASP A 155 6.15 22.06 -3.05
C ASP A 155 5.33 21.74 -4.31
N TRP A 156 5.75 20.74 -5.08
CA TRP A 156 5.00 20.32 -6.27
C TRP A 156 3.61 19.79 -5.90
N LEU A 157 3.49 18.92 -4.88
CA LEU A 157 2.21 18.42 -4.38
C LEU A 157 1.32 19.54 -3.86
N LYS A 158 1.89 20.44 -3.04
CA LYS A 158 1.17 21.60 -2.51
C LYS A 158 0.57 22.43 -3.65
N ASN A 159 1.37 22.72 -4.69
CA ASN A 159 0.91 23.52 -5.84
C ASN A 159 -0.15 22.77 -6.65
N LEU A 160 0.01 21.47 -6.88
CA LEU A 160 -0.97 20.64 -7.59
C LEU A 160 -2.32 20.68 -6.86
N ILE A 161 -2.33 20.41 -5.55
CA ILE A 161 -3.55 20.44 -4.73
C ILE A 161 -4.18 21.83 -4.72
N SER A 162 -3.38 22.91 -4.56
CA SER A 162 -3.89 24.30 -4.52
C SER A 162 -4.56 24.73 -5.81
N GLU A 163 -4.02 24.29 -6.95
CA GLU A 163 -4.45 24.76 -8.26
C GLU A 163 -5.59 23.92 -8.85
N THR A 164 -5.72 22.66 -8.41
CA THR A 164 -6.75 21.76 -8.92
C THR A 164 -7.90 21.53 -7.94
N ALA A 165 -7.70 21.86 -6.65
CA ALA A 165 -8.57 21.51 -5.54
C ALA A 165 -8.86 19.99 -5.43
N VAL A 166 -8.09 19.14 -6.12
CA VAL A 166 -8.23 17.68 -6.04
C VAL A 166 -7.50 17.17 -4.79
N PRO A 167 -8.19 16.46 -3.87
CA PRO A 167 -7.57 15.86 -2.71
C PRO A 167 -6.60 14.75 -3.11
N VAL A 168 -5.59 14.52 -2.26
CA VAL A 168 -4.56 13.52 -2.50
C VAL A 168 -4.47 12.56 -1.31
N VAL A 169 -4.45 11.26 -1.60
CA VAL A 169 -4.10 10.20 -0.66
C VAL A 169 -2.68 9.72 -0.97
N LEU A 170 -1.79 9.83 0.01
CA LEU A 170 -0.45 9.26 -0.07
C LEU A 170 -0.44 7.91 0.66
N ILE A 171 0.10 6.89 0.01
CA ILE A 171 0.24 5.55 0.60
C ILE A 171 1.72 5.18 0.59
N GLY A 172 2.24 4.71 1.74
CA GLY A 172 3.66 4.33 1.79
C GLY A 172 4.11 3.71 3.12
N LEU A 173 5.41 3.57 3.27
CA LEU A 173 6.05 3.21 4.53
C LEU A 173 5.98 4.37 5.54
N PRO A 174 6.18 4.14 6.84
CA PRO A 174 6.20 5.21 7.85
C PRO A 174 7.15 6.36 7.52
N SER A 175 8.25 6.10 6.80
CA SER A 175 9.19 7.11 6.31
C SER A 175 8.54 8.17 5.40
N ALA A 176 7.43 7.85 4.73
CA ALA A 176 6.69 8.79 3.88
C ALA A 176 6.24 10.06 4.63
N LYS A 177 6.09 9.99 5.97
CA LYS A 177 5.77 11.14 6.82
C LYS A 177 6.80 12.28 6.70
N ARG A 178 8.05 12.00 6.34
CA ARG A 178 9.11 13.02 6.21
C ARG A 178 8.72 14.13 5.22
N VAL A 179 7.95 13.83 4.17
CA VAL A 179 7.50 14.84 3.20
C VAL A 179 6.58 15.89 3.83
N LEU A 180 5.75 15.49 4.80
CA LEU A 180 4.86 16.41 5.51
C LEU A 180 5.61 17.24 6.54
N VAL A 181 6.70 16.71 7.11
CA VAL A 181 7.55 17.46 8.05
C VAL A 181 8.31 18.57 7.33
N ALA A 182 8.69 18.35 6.08
CA ALA A 182 9.45 19.30 5.26
C ALA A 182 8.64 20.55 4.86
N ASN A 183 7.30 20.47 4.84
CA ASN A 183 6.43 21.59 4.42
C ASN A 183 5.20 21.72 5.32
N GLU A 184 5.14 22.78 6.12
CA GLU A 184 4.05 23.01 7.07
C GLU A 184 2.69 23.21 6.38
N GLN A 185 2.64 23.89 5.23
CA GLN A 185 1.41 24.11 4.48
C GLN A 185 0.86 22.79 3.93
N LEU A 186 1.73 21.91 3.45
CA LEU A 186 1.34 20.56 3.03
C LEU A 186 0.85 19.74 4.23
N ARG A 187 1.57 19.80 5.37
CA ARG A 187 1.18 19.10 6.60
C ARG A 187 -0.23 19.46 7.09
N ARG A 188 -0.64 20.71 6.97
CA ARG A 188 -1.99 21.15 7.36
C ARG A 188 -3.08 20.46 6.52
N ARG A 189 -2.83 20.23 5.24
CA ARG A 189 -3.76 19.52 4.34
C ARG A 189 -3.84 18.04 4.61
N PHE A 190 -2.73 17.43 5.02
CA PHE A 190 -2.65 16.03 5.44
C PHE A 190 -2.85 15.89 6.97
N SER A 191 -3.89 16.53 7.51
CA SER A 191 -4.23 16.46 8.93
C SER A 191 -4.65 15.06 9.36
N ALA A 192 -5.27 14.30 8.45
CA ALA A 192 -5.66 12.92 8.68
C ALA A 192 -4.51 11.96 8.34
N GLN A 193 -4.25 11.03 9.27
CA GLN A 193 -3.26 9.96 9.10
C GLN A 193 -3.91 8.63 9.48
N LEU A 194 -3.66 7.61 8.69
CA LEU A 194 -4.13 6.24 8.93
C LEU A 194 -2.91 5.31 9.00
N HIS A 195 -2.81 4.58 10.09
CA HIS A 195 -1.80 3.55 10.27
C HIS A 195 -2.41 2.17 10.02
N LEU A 196 -1.90 1.46 9.02
CA LEU A 196 -2.19 0.05 8.80
C LEU A 196 -1.09 -0.78 9.45
N GLU A 197 -1.45 -1.39 10.57
CA GLU A 197 -0.53 -2.22 11.34
C GLU A 197 -0.73 -3.71 11.03
N PRO A 198 0.28 -4.55 11.25
CA PRO A 198 0.09 -5.99 11.28
C PRO A 198 -1.02 -6.36 12.28
N PHE A 199 -1.63 -7.52 12.11
CA PHE A 199 -2.62 -8.00 13.07
C PHE A 199 -1.93 -8.37 14.38
N GLY A 200 -2.40 -7.75 15.48
CA GLY A 200 -1.88 -7.98 16.81
C GLY A 200 -2.28 -9.36 17.36
N TRP A 201 -1.61 -9.76 18.47
CA TRP A 201 -1.86 -11.00 19.20
C TRP A 201 -1.95 -10.79 20.72
N GLY A 202 -1.74 -9.55 21.18
CA GLY A 202 -1.59 -9.22 22.60
C GLY A 202 -2.88 -9.33 23.41
N ASP A 203 -4.04 -9.10 22.79
CA ASP A 203 -5.34 -9.12 23.45
C ASP A 203 -6.33 -9.99 22.71
N ASP A 204 -7.44 -10.37 23.39
CA ASP A 204 -8.45 -11.28 22.84
C ASP A 204 -9.17 -10.68 21.62
N ALA A 205 -9.41 -9.38 21.61
CA ALA A 205 -10.07 -8.70 20.49
C ALA A 205 -9.25 -8.78 19.20
N SER A 206 -7.92 -8.61 19.32
CA SER A 206 -6.97 -8.75 18.21
C SER A 206 -6.89 -10.20 17.71
N ARG A 207 -6.85 -11.17 18.63
CA ARG A 207 -6.88 -12.61 18.32
C ARG A 207 -8.16 -12.99 17.58
N ASP A 208 -9.30 -12.50 18.04
CA ASP A 208 -10.60 -12.77 17.42
C ASP A 208 -10.74 -12.09 16.05
N GLU A 209 -10.17 -10.88 15.86
CA GLU A 209 -10.13 -10.23 14.57
C GLU A 209 -9.32 -11.09 13.58
N PHE A 210 -8.17 -11.60 14.00
CA PHE A 210 -7.32 -12.42 13.16
C PHE A 210 -7.96 -13.77 12.82
N ARG A 211 -8.59 -14.44 13.79
CA ARG A 211 -9.36 -15.68 13.57
C ARG A 211 -10.52 -15.49 12.58
N ARG A 212 -11.24 -14.37 12.68
CA ARG A 212 -12.32 -14.04 11.72
C ARG A 212 -11.82 -13.89 10.30
N ILE A 213 -10.65 -13.31 10.12
CA ILE A 213 -10.03 -13.20 8.78
C ILE A 213 -9.66 -14.58 8.25
N LEU A 214 -9.03 -15.43 9.06
CA LEU A 214 -8.67 -16.78 8.66
C LEU A 214 -9.90 -17.61 8.27
N ASN A 215 -10.98 -17.52 9.04
CA ASN A 215 -12.26 -18.15 8.70
C ASN A 215 -12.82 -17.63 7.38
N ALA A 216 -12.78 -16.33 7.14
CA ALA A 216 -13.28 -15.76 5.90
C ALA A 216 -12.44 -16.20 4.69
N VAL A 217 -11.12 -16.34 4.85
CA VAL A 217 -10.23 -16.90 3.81
C VAL A 217 -10.56 -18.36 3.56
N ASP A 218 -10.77 -19.16 4.62
CA ASP A 218 -11.10 -20.59 4.50
C ASP A 218 -12.40 -20.80 3.72
N LEU A 219 -13.43 -20.03 4.04
CA LEU A 219 -14.71 -20.04 3.31
C LEU A 219 -14.53 -19.62 1.83
N ALA A 220 -13.69 -18.61 1.58
CA ALA A 220 -13.45 -18.10 0.23
C ALA A 220 -12.64 -19.07 -0.65
N LEU A 221 -11.88 -19.99 -0.06
CA LEU A 221 -11.15 -21.04 -0.78
C LEU A 221 -12.08 -22.05 -1.47
N GLN A 222 -13.29 -22.24 -0.95
CA GLN A 222 -14.28 -23.18 -1.49
C GLN A 222 -13.72 -24.60 -1.71
N MET A 223 -12.90 -25.08 -0.77
CA MET A 223 -12.46 -26.47 -0.75
C MET A 223 -13.65 -27.39 -0.46
N ARG A 224 -13.53 -28.70 -0.76
CA ARG A 224 -14.60 -29.68 -0.49
C ARG A 224 -14.97 -29.79 0.99
N GLN A 225 -14.02 -29.50 1.88
CA GLN A 225 -14.19 -29.44 3.32
C GLN A 225 -13.49 -28.19 3.87
N PRO A 226 -14.00 -27.57 4.93
CA PRO A 226 -13.28 -26.50 5.63
C PRO A 226 -11.92 -26.96 6.11
N SER A 227 -10.92 -26.09 6.00
CA SER A 227 -9.55 -26.37 6.43
C SER A 227 -9.32 -26.10 7.91
N GLY A 228 -10.19 -25.29 8.54
CA GLY A 228 -10.11 -24.96 9.96
C GLY A 228 -8.97 -24.00 10.30
N PHE A 229 -8.66 -23.05 9.43
CA PHE A 229 -7.52 -22.14 9.64
C PHE A 229 -7.59 -21.35 10.94
N ALA A 230 -8.79 -21.03 11.43
CA ALA A 230 -8.94 -20.30 12.68
C ALA A 230 -8.46 -21.09 13.90
N ASP A 231 -8.48 -22.43 13.84
CA ASP A 231 -7.98 -23.30 14.90
C ASP A 231 -6.47 -23.26 15.01
N PHE A 232 -5.78 -22.83 13.95
CA PHE A 232 -4.33 -22.67 13.84
C PHE A 232 -3.90 -21.20 13.80
N ALA A 233 -4.74 -20.29 14.33
CA ALA A 233 -4.50 -18.85 14.23
C ALA A 233 -3.20 -18.42 14.91
N ASP A 234 -2.81 -19.04 16.02
CA ASP A 234 -1.54 -18.86 16.70
C ASP A 234 -0.35 -19.20 15.80
N ARG A 235 -0.40 -20.35 15.10
CA ARG A 235 0.61 -20.80 14.16
C ARG A 235 0.73 -19.85 12.96
N PHE A 236 -0.39 -19.40 12.42
CA PHE A 236 -0.41 -18.39 11.36
C PHE A 236 0.15 -17.05 11.81
N HIS A 237 -0.17 -16.62 13.05
CA HIS A 237 0.37 -15.37 13.58
C HIS A 237 1.88 -15.44 13.74
N VAL A 238 2.42 -16.51 14.32
CA VAL A 238 3.87 -16.74 14.44
C VAL A 238 4.54 -16.80 13.06
N ALA A 239 3.95 -17.53 12.10
CA ALA A 239 4.48 -17.64 10.75
C ALA A 239 4.54 -16.29 10.00
N SER A 240 3.52 -15.44 10.18
CA SER A 240 3.34 -14.21 9.43
C SER A 240 3.75 -12.96 10.18
N ARG A 241 3.94 -13.01 11.50
CA ARG A 241 4.05 -11.83 12.39
C ARG A 241 2.85 -10.87 12.21
N GLY A 242 1.66 -11.42 11.97
CA GLY A 242 0.45 -10.66 11.71
C GLY A 242 0.37 -9.99 10.33
N LEU A 243 1.34 -10.21 9.44
CA LEU A 243 1.35 -9.65 8.08
C LEU A 243 0.39 -10.42 7.17
N ILE A 244 -0.69 -9.78 6.75
CA ILE A 244 -1.72 -10.42 5.92
C ILE A 244 -1.17 -10.93 4.58
N ALA A 245 -0.22 -10.24 3.98
CA ALA A 245 0.41 -10.69 2.74
C ALA A 245 1.12 -12.04 2.91
N THR A 246 1.80 -12.25 4.05
CA THR A 246 2.45 -13.52 4.36
C THR A 246 1.42 -14.62 4.62
N VAL A 247 0.35 -14.32 5.37
CA VAL A 247 -0.78 -15.26 5.57
C VAL A 247 -1.34 -15.72 4.23
N MET A 248 -1.68 -14.78 3.34
CA MET A 248 -2.23 -15.10 2.04
C MET A 248 -1.26 -15.88 1.15
N LYS A 249 0.04 -15.53 1.20
CA LYS A 249 1.09 -16.26 0.48
C LYS A 249 1.19 -17.73 0.92
N LEU A 250 1.13 -17.98 2.24
CA LEU A 250 1.16 -19.33 2.80
C LEU A 250 -0.09 -20.12 2.42
N ILE A 251 -1.28 -19.53 2.61
CA ILE A 251 -2.55 -20.19 2.32
C ILE A 251 -2.67 -20.52 0.82
N ARG A 252 -2.32 -19.60 -0.07
CA ARG A 252 -2.34 -19.82 -1.51
C ARG A 252 -1.42 -20.97 -1.92
N ALA A 253 -0.17 -20.95 -1.44
CA ALA A 253 0.80 -22.02 -1.74
C ALA A 253 0.32 -23.39 -1.23
N ALA A 254 -0.22 -23.45 -0.01
CA ALA A 254 -0.77 -24.66 0.57
C ALA A 254 -2.03 -25.15 -0.18
N ALA A 255 -2.92 -24.26 -0.56
CA ALA A 255 -4.13 -24.57 -1.30
C ALA A 255 -3.82 -25.10 -2.72
N HIS A 256 -2.89 -24.47 -3.44
CA HIS A 256 -2.42 -24.99 -4.73
C HIS A 256 -1.85 -26.41 -4.62
N ARG A 257 -1.16 -26.72 -3.53
CA ARG A 257 -0.63 -28.05 -3.27
C ARG A 257 -1.76 -29.05 -2.97
N ALA A 258 -2.67 -28.68 -2.06
CA ALA A 258 -3.81 -29.51 -1.70
C ALA A 258 -4.68 -29.88 -2.92
N ILE A 259 -4.90 -28.91 -3.83
CA ILE A 259 -5.65 -29.15 -5.07
C ILE A 259 -4.90 -30.13 -6.00
N ARG A 260 -3.60 -29.97 -6.17
CA ARG A 260 -2.79 -30.91 -6.98
C ARG A 260 -2.79 -32.33 -6.42
N GLU A 261 -2.78 -32.45 -5.08
CA GLU A 261 -2.84 -33.74 -4.37
C GLU A 261 -4.28 -34.29 -4.28
N ASN A 262 -5.28 -33.57 -4.85
CA ASN A 262 -6.71 -33.90 -4.75
C ASN A 262 -7.21 -34.04 -3.30
N ALA A 263 -6.59 -33.32 -2.37
CA ALA A 263 -6.98 -33.29 -0.96
C ALA A 263 -8.35 -32.61 -0.78
N PRO A 264 -9.20 -33.05 0.17
CA PRO A 264 -10.50 -32.43 0.41
C PRO A 264 -10.39 -31.04 1.05
N ARG A 265 -9.30 -30.74 1.70
CA ARG A 265 -9.01 -29.49 2.41
C ARG A 265 -7.50 -29.22 2.47
N VAL A 266 -7.14 -28.02 2.88
CA VAL A 266 -5.74 -27.73 3.22
C VAL A 266 -5.45 -28.31 4.61
N GLU A 267 -4.40 -29.11 4.72
CA GLU A 267 -3.95 -29.77 5.95
C GLU A 267 -2.65 -29.12 6.44
N LEU A 268 -2.29 -29.33 7.72
CA LEU A 268 -1.06 -28.78 8.32
C LEU A 268 0.20 -29.11 7.49
N ARG A 269 0.30 -30.32 6.94
CA ARG A 269 1.43 -30.73 6.07
C ARG A 269 1.59 -29.83 4.84
N HIS A 270 0.48 -29.35 4.26
CA HIS A 270 0.52 -28.42 3.12
C HIS A 270 1.03 -27.04 3.54
N LEU A 271 0.59 -26.57 4.73
CA LEU A 271 1.06 -25.30 5.33
C LEU A 271 2.53 -25.39 5.76
N ALA A 272 2.96 -26.52 6.35
CA ALA A 272 4.34 -26.75 6.73
C ALA A 272 5.28 -26.63 5.51
N ARG A 273 4.95 -27.32 4.42
CA ARG A 273 5.73 -27.24 3.18
C ARG A 273 5.70 -25.85 2.55
N ALA A 274 4.53 -25.16 2.60
CA ALA A 274 4.42 -23.80 2.09
C ALA A 274 5.30 -22.83 2.90
N PHE A 275 5.40 -23.03 4.21
CA PHE A 275 6.28 -22.23 5.07
C PHE A 275 7.75 -22.45 4.71
N ASP A 276 8.22 -23.69 4.61
CA ASP A 276 9.60 -24.01 4.28
C ASP A 276 10.03 -23.46 2.90
N GLU A 277 9.10 -23.44 1.93
CA GLU A 277 9.37 -22.94 0.57
C GLU A 277 9.24 -21.42 0.42
N ARG A 278 8.45 -20.75 1.25
CA ARG A 278 8.03 -19.36 1.03
C ARG A 278 8.47 -18.39 2.11
N VAL A 279 8.84 -18.88 3.30
CA VAL A 279 9.45 -18.05 4.33
C VAL A 279 10.96 -18.12 4.15
N PHE A 280 11.61 -16.95 4.18
CA PHE A 280 13.03 -16.84 3.87
C PHE A 280 13.88 -17.68 4.84
N PRO A 281 14.83 -18.50 4.35
CA PRO A 281 15.73 -19.30 5.18
C PRO A 281 16.54 -18.48 6.20
N GLU A 282 16.76 -17.19 5.88
CA GLU A 282 17.48 -16.23 6.72
C GLU A 282 16.75 -15.96 8.06
N ASP A 283 15.43 -16.10 8.08
CA ASP A 283 14.61 -15.91 9.29
C ASP A 283 14.79 -17.05 10.31
N ARG A 284 15.42 -18.17 9.96
CA ARG A 284 15.76 -19.36 10.80
C ARG A 284 14.73 -19.69 11.89
N ARG A 285 13.47 -19.42 11.64
CA ARG A 285 12.39 -19.68 12.60
C ARG A 285 11.94 -21.13 12.48
N PRO A 286 11.68 -21.81 13.61
CA PRO A 286 11.06 -23.12 13.56
C PRO A 286 9.72 -23.03 12.83
N ASN A 287 9.43 -24.04 12.00
CA ASN A 287 8.18 -24.11 11.27
C ASN A 287 7.01 -24.38 12.23
N PRO A 288 6.09 -23.42 12.42
CA PRO A 288 5.01 -23.56 13.39
C PRO A 288 3.92 -24.54 12.96
N PHE A 289 3.97 -25.04 11.71
CA PHE A 289 2.97 -25.97 11.18
C PHE A 289 3.40 -27.44 11.29
N LEU A 290 4.59 -27.72 11.85
CA LEU A 290 5.02 -29.09 12.12
C LEU A 290 4.30 -29.68 13.35
N ASP A 291 4.20 -31.02 13.38
CA ASP A 291 3.73 -31.74 14.56
C ASP A 291 4.70 -31.52 15.73
N GLY A 292 4.14 -31.41 16.94
CA GLY A 292 4.94 -31.17 18.14
C GLY A 292 5.36 -29.71 18.37
N TRP A 293 4.80 -28.75 17.62
CA TRP A 293 5.00 -27.33 17.94
C TRP A 293 4.44 -27.04 19.36
N ASP A 294 5.28 -26.47 20.21
CA ASP A 294 5.06 -26.29 21.66
C ASP A 294 4.24 -25.03 22.02
N GLY A 295 3.77 -24.30 20.99
CA GLY A 295 3.04 -23.04 21.21
C GLY A 295 3.93 -21.86 21.59
N SER A 296 5.25 -22.00 21.51
CA SER A 296 6.17 -20.88 21.76
C SER A 296 5.92 -19.77 20.74
N VAL A 297 5.16 -18.77 21.18
CA VAL A 297 5.03 -17.50 20.49
C VAL A 297 6.37 -16.81 20.70
N ILE A 298 7.17 -16.70 19.66
CA ILE A 298 8.29 -15.77 19.71
C ILE A 298 7.66 -14.39 19.80
N THR A 299 7.58 -13.85 21.02
CA THR A 299 7.31 -12.46 21.26
C THR A 299 8.44 -11.69 20.61
N THR A 300 8.30 -11.38 19.32
CA THR A 300 9.09 -10.30 18.76
C THR A 300 8.66 -9.08 19.54
N PRO A 301 9.58 -8.32 20.17
CA PRO A 301 9.23 -7.03 20.70
C PRO A 301 8.52 -6.29 19.58
N ASP A 302 7.41 -5.62 19.91
CA ASP A 302 6.75 -4.69 18.99
C ASP A 302 7.87 -3.85 18.37
N PRO A 303 7.86 -3.65 17.03
CA PRO A 303 8.86 -2.79 16.42
C PRO A 303 8.83 -1.48 17.20
N GLU A 304 9.94 -1.16 17.87
CA GLU A 304 10.05 0.11 18.62
C GLU A 304 9.48 1.19 17.72
N PRO A 305 8.57 2.04 18.24
CA PRO A 305 8.08 3.17 17.47
C PRO A 305 9.33 3.93 17.04
N ALA A 306 9.53 3.97 15.71
CA ALA A 306 10.72 4.57 15.12
C ALA A 306 10.90 5.96 15.76
N ASN A 307 11.80 6.03 16.72
CA ASN A 307 12.11 7.22 17.49
C ASN A 307 12.90 8.15 16.55
N THR A 308 12.21 8.69 15.56
CA THR A 308 12.71 9.69 14.64
C THR A 308 12.66 11.05 15.32
N SER A 309 13.55 11.25 16.29
CA SER A 309 14.04 12.59 16.58
C SER A 309 14.89 13.03 15.38
N VAL A 310 14.22 13.54 14.36
CA VAL A 310 14.88 14.15 13.21
C VAL A 310 15.43 15.50 13.67
N SER A 311 16.67 15.52 14.12
CA SER A 311 17.43 16.77 14.27
C SER A 311 17.79 17.25 12.86
N ILE A 312 17.04 18.20 12.37
CA ILE A 312 17.42 18.96 11.17
C ILE A 312 18.66 19.76 11.56
N ARG A 313 19.84 19.31 11.14
CA ARG A 313 21.05 20.14 11.19
C ARG A 313 20.81 21.33 10.27
N LYS A 314 20.51 22.50 10.86
CA LYS A 314 20.60 23.77 10.14
C LYS A 314 22.05 23.94 9.71
N SER A 315 22.31 23.74 8.43
CA SER A 315 23.56 24.11 7.80
C SER A 315 23.66 25.62 7.85
N THR A 316 24.45 26.16 8.79
CA THR A 316 24.89 27.54 8.76
C THR A 316 25.94 27.66 7.68
N GLY A 317 25.47 27.83 6.45
CA GLY A 317 26.32 28.14 5.30
C GLY A 317 26.95 29.50 5.48
N ARG A 318 28.22 29.50 5.87
CA ARG A 318 29.09 30.67 5.85
C ARG A 318 29.30 31.05 4.41
N LYS A 319 28.68 32.15 3.94
CA LYS A 319 28.96 32.75 2.63
C LYS A 319 30.45 33.06 2.53
N PRO A 320 31.17 32.69 1.45
CA PRO A 320 32.53 33.21 1.21
C PRO A 320 32.43 34.72 1.00
N ARG A 321 33.20 35.48 1.76
CA ARG A 321 33.40 36.91 1.50
C ARG A 321 34.18 37.06 0.19
N LEU A 322 33.61 37.80 -0.75
CA LEU A 322 34.36 38.36 -1.90
C LEU A 322 35.35 39.37 -1.33
N GLY A 323 36.66 39.08 -1.44
CA GLY A 323 37.68 40.02 -1.08
C GLY A 323 38.90 39.42 -0.43
N ASP A 324 39.63 38.52 -1.10
CA ASP A 324 41.04 38.23 -0.80
C ASP A 324 41.69 37.58 -2.03
N ASN A 325 41.94 38.38 -3.06
CA ASN A 325 42.94 38.11 -4.10
C ASN A 325 43.28 39.44 -4.80
N LEU A 326 44.04 40.28 -4.12
CA LEU A 326 44.87 41.32 -4.71
C LEU A 326 46.11 41.39 -3.84
N HIS A 327 47.19 40.92 -4.38
CA HIS A 327 48.64 41.02 -4.07
C HIS A 327 49.27 39.62 -3.94
N ALA A 328 49.82 39.15 -5.05
CA ALA A 328 51.20 38.80 -5.36
C ALA A 328 51.25 38.01 -6.67
#